data_ee0346daa5b50e94d0790d4760d73232
#
_entry.id   ee0346daa5b50e94d0790d4760d73232
#
_cell.length_a   1.000
_cell.length_b   1.000
_cell.length_c   1.000
_cell.angle_alpha   90.00
_cell.angle_beta   90.00
_cell.angle_gamma   90.00
#
_symmetry.space_group_name_H-M   'P 1'
#
loop_
_entity.id
_entity.type
_entity.pdbx_description
1 polymer ?
#
loop_
_entity_poly.entity_id
_entity_poly.type
_entity_poly.pdbx_seq_one_letter_code
_entity_poly.pdbx_strand_id
1 'polypeptide(L)'
;AGGNAAIRGAAYFGREAKELGVPSKLHSVYVSGYVLTLRKSVLRDVKSNIGVSYALYDEGAFRNKLKSGDMRYAPEALRVVNSDVPSSNSKVTEVELGKFYGDVLSRNARVIHNEPLLHPFQPYNGLATENQISYFEKVLSHNSTITPDNQRWQWKELFGLISLITSLIMLIPLGKVMLRTSFFHEIVKTVPPSSPPLLGRAKILFWALFALSAMIACTSF
;
A
#
# COMPACT_ATOMS: atom_id res chain seq x y z
N ALA A 1 3.43 6.39 -1.38
CA ALA A 1 3.44 7.15 -2.66
C ALA A 1 2.09 7.05 -3.38
N GLY A 2 1.48 5.85 -3.51
CA GLY A 2 0.25 5.61 -4.28
C GLY A 2 -0.97 6.42 -3.82
N GLY A 3 -1.25 6.48 -2.52
CA GLY A 3 -2.38 7.25 -1.98
C GLY A 3 -2.29 8.76 -2.25
N ASN A 4 -1.06 9.32 -2.23
CA ASN A 4 -0.84 10.71 -2.61
C ASN A 4 -1.15 10.94 -4.11
N ALA A 5 -0.68 10.05 -4.98
CA ALA A 5 -0.93 10.14 -6.42
C ALA A 5 -2.44 10.01 -6.72
N ALA A 6 -3.12 9.06 -6.10
CA ALA A 6 -4.54 8.81 -6.30
C ALA A 6 -5.40 10.04 -5.96
N ILE A 7 -5.22 10.65 -4.77
CA ILE A 7 -6.03 11.79 -4.37
C ILE A 7 -5.70 13.08 -5.15
N ARG A 8 -4.41 13.27 -5.52
CA ARG A 8 -4.01 14.40 -6.37
C ARG A 8 -4.52 14.25 -7.81
N GLY A 9 -4.52 13.01 -8.34
CA GLY A 9 -5.13 12.70 -9.62
C GLY A 9 -6.64 13.00 -9.61
N ALA A 10 -7.35 12.61 -8.54
CA ALA A 10 -8.75 12.94 -8.39
C ALA A 10 -9.01 14.45 -8.33
N ALA A 11 -8.15 15.22 -7.66
CA ALA A 11 -8.24 16.68 -7.63
C ALA A 11 -7.93 17.31 -9.00
N TYR A 12 -6.96 16.76 -9.74
CA TYR A 12 -6.63 17.22 -11.10
C TYR A 12 -7.82 17.05 -12.05
N PHE A 13 -8.38 15.85 -12.14
CA PHE A 13 -9.55 15.59 -12.98
C PHE A 13 -10.81 16.33 -12.52
N GLY A 14 -10.92 16.62 -11.21
CA GLY A 14 -12.01 17.43 -10.70
C GLY A 14 -11.89 18.91 -11.10
N ARG A 15 -10.68 19.48 -11.17
CA ARG A 15 -10.47 20.83 -11.73
C ARG A 15 -10.76 20.89 -13.21
N GLU A 16 -10.20 19.94 -13.99
CA GLU A 16 -10.49 19.82 -15.43
C GLU A 16 -12.00 19.75 -15.71
N ALA A 17 -12.72 18.94 -14.94
CA ALA A 17 -14.16 18.81 -15.05
C ALA A 17 -14.90 20.14 -14.79
N LYS A 18 -14.45 20.90 -13.77
CA LYS A 18 -15.02 22.21 -13.45
C LYS A 18 -14.75 23.24 -14.55
N GLU A 19 -13.55 23.25 -15.12
CA GLU A 19 -13.17 24.16 -16.22
C GLU A 19 -13.95 23.87 -17.51
N LEU A 20 -14.18 22.60 -17.81
CA LEU A 20 -14.89 22.15 -19.00
C LEU A 20 -16.42 22.09 -18.84
N GLY A 21 -16.95 22.25 -17.62
CA GLY A 21 -18.38 22.11 -17.34
C GLY A 21 -18.93 20.69 -17.55
N VAL A 22 -18.08 19.66 -17.42
CA VAL A 22 -18.44 18.25 -17.62
C VAL A 22 -18.21 17.44 -16.34
N PRO A 23 -18.80 16.24 -16.21
CA PRO A 23 -18.49 15.36 -15.09
C PRO A 23 -17.01 14.95 -15.08
N SER A 24 -16.43 14.79 -13.87
CA SER A 24 -15.04 14.31 -13.75
C SER A 24 -14.86 12.95 -14.44
N LYS A 25 -13.74 12.80 -15.15
CA LYS A 25 -13.34 11.51 -15.74
C LYS A 25 -13.15 10.41 -14.69
N LEU A 26 -12.80 10.81 -13.46
CA LEU A 26 -12.64 9.88 -12.35
C LEU A 26 -13.93 9.83 -11.53
N HIS A 27 -14.59 8.67 -11.54
CA HIS A 27 -15.84 8.45 -10.81
C HIS A 27 -15.60 8.27 -9.31
N SER A 28 -14.58 7.52 -8.94
CA SER A 28 -14.33 7.10 -7.56
C SER A 28 -12.84 6.94 -7.30
N VAL A 29 -12.40 7.19 -6.06
CA VAL A 29 -11.03 6.97 -5.61
C VAL A 29 -11.03 6.31 -4.24
N TYR A 30 -10.14 5.34 -4.05
CA TYR A 30 -9.90 4.73 -2.75
C TYR A 30 -8.45 4.96 -2.34
N VAL A 31 -8.25 5.56 -1.17
CA VAL A 31 -6.93 5.91 -0.65
C VAL A 31 -6.61 4.99 0.52
N SER A 32 -5.60 4.15 0.37
CA SER A 32 -5.17 3.22 1.40
C SER A 32 -3.82 3.64 2.00
N GLY A 33 -3.73 3.64 3.33
CA GLY A 33 -2.51 3.86 4.09
C GLY A 33 -1.91 5.26 4.00
N TYR A 34 -2.68 6.28 3.56
CA TYR A 34 -2.13 7.63 3.41
C TYR A 34 -3.17 8.73 3.61
N VAL A 35 -2.96 9.60 4.59
CA VAL A 35 -3.90 10.67 4.95
C VAL A 35 -3.31 12.08 4.89
N LEU A 36 -2.00 12.24 4.73
CA LEU A 36 -1.32 13.53 4.86
C LEU A 36 -1.71 14.57 3.78
N THR A 37 -2.13 14.12 2.60
CA THR A 37 -2.63 15.01 1.53
C THR A 37 -4.14 15.24 1.53
N LEU A 38 -4.88 14.68 2.49
CA LEU A 38 -6.30 14.95 2.68
C LEU A 38 -6.53 16.34 3.30
N ARG A 39 -6.06 17.37 2.57
CA ARG A 39 -6.14 18.78 2.96
C ARG A 39 -7.33 19.45 2.28
N LYS A 40 -7.89 20.49 2.88
CA LYS A 40 -9.01 21.24 2.32
C LYS A 40 -8.75 21.72 0.89
N SER A 41 -7.53 22.18 0.59
CA SER A 41 -7.14 22.66 -0.74
C SER A 41 -7.18 21.58 -1.82
N VAL A 42 -6.91 20.33 -1.46
CA VAL A 42 -6.98 19.19 -2.39
C VAL A 42 -8.42 18.68 -2.50
N LEU A 43 -9.08 18.48 -1.35
CA LEU A 43 -10.44 17.90 -1.29
C LEU A 43 -11.49 18.77 -1.97
N ARG A 44 -11.33 20.11 -1.95
CA ARG A 44 -12.22 21.06 -2.65
C ARG A 44 -12.32 20.78 -4.14
N ASP A 45 -11.24 20.31 -4.73
CA ASP A 45 -11.15 20.08 -6.17
C ASP A 45 -11.51 18.64 -6.57
N VAL A 46 -11.69 17.73 -5.61
CA VAL A 46 -12.10 16.34 -5.88
C VAL A 46 -13.60 16.31 -6.19
N LYS A 47 -13.95 15.83 -7.39
CA LYS A 47 -15.33 15.64 -7.86
C LYS A 47 -15.62 14.17 -8.14
N SER A 48 -15.24 13.32 -7.18
CA SER A 48 -15.32 11.86 -7.22
C SER A 48 -15.74 11.34 -5.85
N ASN A 49 -16.34 10.16 -5.79
CA ASN A 49 -16.53 9.45 -4.52
C ASN A 49 -15.17 9.12 -3.89
N ILE A 50 -15.06 9.21 -2.57
CA ILE A 50 -13.82 8.98 -1.83
C ILE A 50 -14.02 7.89 -0.78
N GLY A 51 -13.25 6.79 -0.88
CA GLY A 51 -13.02 5.86 0.22
C GLY A 51 -11.62 6.08 0.79
N VAL A 52 -11.50 5.97 2.10
CA VAL A 52 -10.21 6.03 2.80
C VAL A 52 -10.11 4.84 3.73
N SER A 53 -9.00 4.12 3.68
CA SER A 53 -8.62 3.08 4.62
C SER A 53 -7.30 3.46 5.27
N TYR A 54 -7.24 3.39 6.59
CA TYR A 54 -6.03 3.70 7.35
C TYR A 54 -5.84 2.68 8.46
N ALA A 55 -4.61 2.18 8.61
CA ALA A 55 -4.27 1.22 9.65
C ALA A 55 -4.29 1.88 11.04
N LEU A 56 -5.01 1.30 12.01
CA LEU A 56 -5.14 1.83 13.36
C LEU A 56 -3.79 1.91 14.08
N TYR A 57 -2.90 0.96 13.81
CA TYR A 57 -1.56 0.87 14.42
C TYR A 57 -0.46 1.31 13.44
N ASP A 58 -0.78 2.23 12.51
CA ASP A 58 0.19 2.78 11.57
C ASP A 58 1.31 3.50 12.32
N GLU A 59 2.52 3.03 12.17
CA GLU A 59 3.73 3.62 12.76
C GLU A 59 4.03 5.02 12.22
N GLY A 60 3.48 5.39 11.08
CA GLY A 60 3.54 6.74 10.51
C GLY A 60 2.53 7.72 11.12
N ALA A 61 1.60 7.24 11.95
CA ALA A 61 0.54 8.06 12.52
C ALA A 61 1.05 9.22 13.40
N PHE A 62 2.27 9.14 13.94
CA PHE A 62 2.90 10.27 14.65
C PHE A 62 3.04 11.54 13.79
N ARG A 63 2.94 11.43 12.47
CA ARG A 63 2.98 12.56 11.52
C ARG A 63 1.64 13.26 11.34
N ASN A 64 0.53 12.66 11.77
CA ASN A 64 -0.77 13.30 11.76
C ASN A 64 -0.98 14.17 13.01
N LYS A 65 -2.04 14.98 13.03
CA LYS A 65 -2.26 15.92 14.13
C LYS A 65 -2.54 15.28 15.48
N LEU A 66 -3.22 14.13 15.49
CA LEU A 66 -3.53 13.40 16.73
C LEU A 66 -2.40 12.49 17.19
N LYS A 67 -1.38 12.28 16.35
CA LYS A 67 -0.30 11.30 16.57
C LYS A 67 -0.86 9.90 16.87
N SER A 68 -1.99 9.57 16.28
CA SER A 68 -2.73 8.32 16.45
C SER A 68 -3.30 7.86 15.11
N GLY A 69 -3.39 6.54 14.91
CA GLY A 69 -4.03 5.94 13.75
C GLY A 69 -5.56 5.91 13.81
N ASP A 70 -6.17 6.34 14.91
CA ASP A 70 -7.63 6.38 15.07
C ASP A 70 -8.27 7.45 14.20
N MET A 71 -9.03 7.03 13.21
CA MET A 71 -9.67 7.91 12.23
C MET A 71 -11.00 8.51 12.70
N ARG A 72 -11.57 8.08 13.82
CA ARG A 72 -12.88 8.60 14.29
C ARG A 72 -12.82 10.08 14.57
N TYR A 73 -11.75 10.56 15.16
CA TYR A 73 -11.57 11.98 15.54
C TYR A 73 -10.46 12.67 14.73
N ALA A 74 -9.80 11.95 13.82
CA ALA A 74 -8.69 12.49 13.06
C ALA A 74 -9.14 13.67 12.18
N PRO A 75 -8.47 14.84 12.26
CA PRO A 75 -8.80 15.98 11.43
C PRO A 75 -8.75 15.68 9.93
N GLU A 76 -7.95 14.69 9.53
CA GLU A 76 -7.83 14.19 8.17
C GLU A 76 -9.14 13.54 7.71
N ALA A 77 -9.68 12.63 8.50
CA ALA A 77 -10.94 11.94 8.23
C ALA A 77 -12.14 12.90 8.28
N LEU A 78 -12.18 13.75 9.32
CA LEU A 78 -13.23 14.80 9.44
C LEU A 78 -13.25 15.74 8.24
N ARG A 79 -12.07 16.08 7.68
CA ARG A 79 -12.01 16.91 6.45
C ARG A 79 -12.59 16.17 5.24
N VAL A 80 -12.39 14.87 5.14
CA VAL A 80 -12.94 14.06 4.04
C VAL A 80 -14.45 14.02 4.12
N VAL A 81 -15.01 13.60 5.26
CA VAL A 81 -16.47 13.45 5.40
C VAL A 81 -17.22 14.79 5.32
N ASN A 82 -16.57 15.88 5.69
CA ASN A 82 -17.13 17.23 5.60
C ASN A 82 -16.75 17.99 4.31
N SER A 83 -16.06 17.35 3.36
CA SER A 83 -15.47 18.06 2.21
C SER A 83 -16.52 18.66 1.25
N ASP A 84 -17.73 18.13 1.24
CA ASP A 84 -18.80 18.54 0.33
C ASP A 84 -20.11 18.86 1.09
N VAL A 85 -20.01 19.04 2.42
CA VAL A 85 -21.16 19.45 3.25
C VAL A 85 -21.38 20.95 3.10
N PRO A 86 -22.60 21.39 2.69
CA PRO A 86 -22.93 22.82 2.63
C PRO A 86 -22.71 23.52 3.98
N SER A 87 -22.28 24.76 3.94
CA SER A 87 -21.97 25.54 5.15
C SER A 87 -23.19 25.73 6.08
N SER A 88 -24.42 25.53 5.56
CA SER A 88 -25.68 25.57 6.30
C SER A 88 -25.96 24.33 7.14
N ASN A 89 -25.29 23.22 6.88
CA ASN A 89 -25.52 21.95 7.56
C ASN A 89 -24.53 21.76 8.71
N SER A 90 -24.97 21.06 9.77
CA SER A 90 -24.10 20.69 10.88
C SER A 90 -22.98 19.76 10.39
N LYS A 91 -21.73 20.11 10.71
CA LYS A 91 -20.58 19.29 10.38
C LYS A 91 -20.49 18.08 11.29
N VAL A 92 -20.06 16.97 10.72
CA VAL A 92 -19.70 15.77 11.46
C VAL A 92 -18.49 16.07 12.33
N THR A 93 -18.60 15.78 13.63
CA THR A 93 -17.53 15.97 14.63
C THR A 93 -16.85 14.66 15.04
N GLU A 94 -17.51 13.54 14.78
CA GLU A 94 -17.00 12.19 14.97
C GLU A 94 -17.36 11.34 13.75
N VAL A 95 -16.37 10.65 13.18
CA VAL A 95 -16.58 9.79 12.01
C VAL A 95 -17.04 8.41 12.47
N GLU A 96 -18.18 7.98 11.99
CA GLU A 96 -18.64 6.59 12.11
C GLU A 96 -17.95 5.77 11.01
N LEU A 97 -17.13 4.82 11.43
CA LEU A 97 -16.34 3.98 10.50
C LEU A 97 -17.26 3.09 9.65
N GLY A 98 -16.94 2.96 8.36
CA GLY A 98 -17.74 2.20 7.41
C GLY A 98 -19.05 2.87 6.94
N LYS A 99 -19.42 3.99 7.55
CA LYS A 99 -20.61 4.75 7.13
C LYS A 99 -20.32 5.60 5.90
N PHE A 100 -21.24 5.54 4.94
CA PHE A 100 -21.22 6.43 3.78
C PHE A 100 -21.89 7.77 4.12
N TYR A 101 -21.17 8.85 3.91
CA TYR A 101 -21.63 10.22 3.99
C TYR A 101 -21.78 10.77 2.58
N GLY A 102 -22.84 11.52 2.32
CA GLY A 102 -23.16 12.04 0.97
C GLY A 102 -23.86 11.02 0.09
N ASP A 103 -23.88 11.29 -1.22
CA ASP A 103 -24.59 10.51 -2.21
C ASP A 103 -23.66 10.02 -3.32
N VAL A 104 -23.80 8.74 -3.69
CA VAL A 104 -22.95 8.08 -4.69
C VAL A 104 -23.18 8.64 -6.09
N LEU A 105 -24.43 8.88 -6.45
CA LEU A 105 -24.80 9.36 -7.80
C LEU A 105 -24.29 10.78 -8.04
N SER A 106 -24.34 11.62 -6.99
CA SER A 106 -23.77 12.96 -7.00
C SER A 106 -22.24 12.99 -6.93
N ARG A 107 -21.59 11.83 -6.84
CA ARG A 107 -20.13 11.65 -6.73
C ARG A 107 -19.51 12.37 -5.53
N ASN A 108 -20.29 12.53 -4.47
CA ASN A 108 -19.84 13.13 -3.22
C ASN A 108 -19.90 12.18 -2.02
N ALA A 109 -20.07 10.89 -2.25
CA ALA A 109 -19.99 9.89 -1.20
C ALA A 109 -18.60 9.81 -0.58
N ARG A 110 -18.55 9.70 0.74
CA ARG A 110 -17.34 9.63 1.56
C ARG A 110 -17.47 8.49 2.55
N VAL A 111 -16.46 7.64 2.66
CA VAL A 111 -16.40 6.57 3.67
C VAL A 111 -14.99 6.48 4.22
N ILE A 112 -14.91 6.21 5.53
CA ILE A 112 -13.64 6.01 6.24
C ILE A 112 -13.64 4.61 6.85
N HIS A 113 -12.60 3.86 6.59
CA HIS A 113 -12.30 2.57 7.20
C HIS A 113 -11.02 2.70 8.03
N ASN A 114 -10.94 1.96 9.14
CA ASN A 114 -9.81 2.04 10.07
C ASN A 114 -9.56 0.66 10.66
N GLU A 115 -8.77 -0.13 9.95
CA GLU A 115 -8.54 -1.53 10.30
C GLU A 115 -7.49 -1.68 11.41
N PRO A 116 -7.69 -2.61 12.40
CA PRO A 116 -6.79 -2.80 13.53
C PRO A 116 -5.53 -3.59 13.14
N LEU A 117 -4.67 -2.98 12.34
CA LEU A 117 -3.44 -3.58 11.82
C LEU A 117 -2.33 -2.55 11.65
N LEU A 118 -1.10 -3.01 11.37
CA LEU A 118 0.04 -2.18 11.00
C LEU A 118 0.01 -1.87 9.50
N HIS A 119 0.54 -0.71 9.11
CA HIS A 119 0.57 -0.22 7.72
C HIS A 119 1.07 -1.24 6.68
N PRO A 120 2.19 -1.96 6.88
CA PRO A 120 2.70 -2.90 5.89
C PRO A 120 1.76 -4.06 5.57
N PHE A 121 0.87 -4.40 6.50
CA PHE A 121 -0.06 -5.51 6.34
C PHE A 121 -1.39 -5.13 5.68
N GLN A 122 -1.65 -3.85 5.46
CA GLN A 122 -2.90 -3.38 4.88
C GLN A 122 -3.23 -4.01 3.51
N PRO A 123 -2.27 -4.15 2.56
CA PRO A 123 -2.53 -4.83 1.29
C PRO A 123 -2.77 -6.35 1.39
N TYR A 124 -2.38 -6.95 2.53
CA TYR A 124 -2.44 -8.39 2.77
C TYR A 124 -3.47 -8.76 3.85
N ASN A 125 -4.39 -7.85 4.15
CA ASN A 125 -5.43 -8.07 5.16
C ASN A 125 -6.80 -8.26 4.51
N GLY A 126 -7.49 -9.35 4.89
CA GLY A 126 -8.80 -9.69 4.34
C GLY A 126 -9.83 -8.59 4.57
N LEU A 127 -9.92 -8.03 5.78
CA LEU A 127 -10.86 -6.96 6.12
C LEU A 127 -10.58 -5.67 5.33
N ALA A 128 -9.32 -5.28 5.17
CA ALA A 128 -8.96 -4.09 4.40
C ALA A 128 -9.33 -4.26 2.91
N THR A 129 -9.11 -5.46 2.37
CA THR A 129 -9.48 -5.80 0.98
C THR A 129 -11.00 -5.89 0.81
N GLU A 130 -11.72 -6.49 1.77
CA GLU A 130 -13.17 -6.54 1.80
C GLU A 130 -13.79 -5.14 1.80
N ASN A 131 -13.31 -4.25 2.67
CA ASN A 131 -13.73 -2.85 2.72
C ASN A 131 -13.54 -2.13 1.39
N GLN A 132 -12.40 -2.37 0.73
CA GLN A 132 -12.11 -1.79 -0.57
C GLN A 132 -13.03 -2.32 -1.68
N ILE A 133 -13.26 -3.63 -1.73
CA ILE A 133 -14.15 -4.26 -2.71
C ILE A 133 -15.59 -3.76 -2.49
N SER A 134 -16.08 -3.81 -1.25
CA SER A 134 -17.43 -3.36 -0.88
C SER A 134 -17.64 -1.88 -1.23
N TYR A 135 -16.62 -1.05 -1.05
CA TYR A 135 -16.66 0.35 -1.49
C TYR A 135 -16.89 0.44 -3.00
N PHE A 136 -16.07 -0.26 -3.81
CA PHE A 136 -16.20 -0.20 -5.26
C PHE A 136 -17.51 -0.81 -5.77
N GLU A 137 -17.98 -1.91 -5.17
CA GLU A 137 -19.28 -2.47 -5.50
C GLU A 137 -20.39 -1.43 -5.30
N LYS A 138 -20.38 -0.76 -4.15
CA LYS A 138 -21.38 0.24 -3.83
C LYS A 138 -21.33 1.46 -4.74
N VAL A 139 -20.14 2.04 -4.96
CA VAL A 139 -20.03 3.27 -5.76
C VAL A 139 -20.18 3.04 -7.27
N LEU A 140 -19.92 1.82 -7.75
CA LEU A 140 -20.09 1.44 -9.15
C LEU A 140 -21.44 0.75 -9.40
N SER A 141 -22.28 0.61 -8.37
CA SER A 141 -23.56 -0.11 -8.43
C SER A 141 -23.40 -1.51 -9.02
N HIS A 142 -22.29 -2.17 -8.67
CA HIS A 142 -21.95 -3.52 -9.15
C HIS A 142 -22.27 -4.56 -8.07
N ASN A 143 -23.09 -5.52 -8.41
CA ASN A 143 -23.38 -6.68 -7.54
C ASN A 143 -22.56 -7.87 -8.05
N SER A 144 -21.45 -8.17 -7.40
CA SER A 144 -20.67 -9.36 -7.75
C SER A 144 -21.37 -10.63 -7.25
N THR A 145 -21.14 -11.71 -7.98
CA THR A 145 -21.65 -13.05 -7.57
C THR A 145 -20.82 -13.64 -6.42
N ILE A 146 -19.64 -13.10 -6.18
CA ILE A 146 -18.72 -13.51 -5.11
C ILE A 146 -18.72 -12.40 -4.07
N THR A 147 -18.99 -12.74 -2.83
CA THR A 147 -19.01 -11.77 -1.72
C THR A 147 -17.60 -11.22 -1.44
N PRO A 148 -17.46 -9.95 -1.03
CA PRO A 148 -16.16 -9.29 -0.81
C PRO A 148 -15.24 -9.99 0.20
N ASP A 149 -15.81 -10.76 1.13
CA ASP A 149 -15.10 -11.56 2.13
C ASP A 149 -14.55 -12.90 1.57
N ASN A 150 -15.12 -13.41 0.46
CA ASN A 150 -14.69 -14.67 -0.16
C ASN A 150 -13.43 -14.47 -1.03
N GLN A 151 -12.33 -14.18 -0.39
CA GLN A 151 -11.07 -13.86 -1.03
C GLN A 151 -10.17 -15.08 -1.17
N ARG A 152 -9.42 -15.14 -2.28
CA ARG A 152 -8.50 -16.25 -2.60
C ARG A 152 -7.08 -15.77 -2.94
N TRP A 153 -6.77 -14.51 -2.71
CA TRP A 153 -5.45 -13.93 -3.01
C TRP A 153 -4.31 -14.62 -2.23
N GLN A 154 -4.59 -15.15 -1.04
CA GLN A 154 -3.62 -15.89 -0.21
C GLN A 154 -3.00 -17.07 -0.96
N TRP A 155 -3.78 -17.77 -1.76
CA TRP A 155 -3.28 -18.86 -2.59
C TRP A 155 -2.30 -18.37 -3.65
N LYS A 156 -2.58 -17.25 -4.30
CA LYS A 156 -1.66 -16.62 -5.25
C LYS A 156 -0.33 -16.29 -4.59
N GLU A 157 -0.35 -15.68 -3.40
CA GLU A 157 0.88 -15.33 -2.67
C GLU A 157 1.66 -16.57 -2.25
N LEU A 158 0.98 -17.62 -1.76
CA LEU A 158 1.61 -18.90 -1.41
C LEU A 158 2.28 -19.54 -2.63
N PHE A 159 1.58 -19.66 -3.74
CA PHE A 159 2.15 -20.25 -4.96
C PHE A 159 3.25 -19.36 -5.55
N GLY A 160 3.14 -18.04 -5.42
CA GLY A 160 4.19 -17.10 -5.78
C GLY A 160 5.48 -17.33 -4.99
N LEU A 161 5.37 -17.52 -3.68
CA LEU A 161 6.51 -17.86 -2.80
C LEU A 161 7.12 -19.22 -3.16
N ILE A 162 6.30 -20.26 -3.34
CA ILE A 162 6.77 -21.59 -3.76
C ILE A 162 7.50 -21.50 -5.10
N SER A 163 6.96 -20.75 -6.06
CA SER A 163 7.56 -20.53 -7.38
C SER A 163 8.91 -19.84 -7.27
N LEU A 164 9.03 -18.81 -6.42
CA LEU A 164 10.29 -18.12 -6.16
C LEU A 164 11.35 -19.07 -5.58
N ILE A 165 11.00 -19.83 -4.54
CA ILE A 165 11.92 -20.80 -3.91
C ILE A 165 12.36 -21.85 -4.93
N THR A 166 11.43 -22.40 -5.70
CA THR A 166 11.72 -23.40 -6.74
C THR A 166 12.63 -22.83 -7.81
N SER A 167 12.42 -21.58 -8.23
CA SER A 167 13.28 -20.90 -9.20
C SER A 167 14.72 -20.75 -8.69
N LEU A 168 14.89 -20.38 -7.42
CA LEU A 168 16.21 -20.29 -6.80
C LEU A 168 16.92 -21.66 -6.71
N ILE A 169 16.19 -22.72 -6.33
CA ILE A 169 16.73 -24.08 -6.31
C ILE A 169 17.11 -24.53 -7.72
N MET A 170 16.32 -24.17 -8.75
CA MET A 170 16.57 -24.53 -10.14
C MET A 170 17.87 -23.93 -10.69
N LEU A 171 18.35 -22.80 -10.14
CA LEU A 171 19.62 -22.20 -10.58
C LEU A 171 20.80 -23.17 -10.46
N ILE A 172 20.79 -24.05 -9.46
CA ILE A 172 21.88 -25.02 -9.24
C ILE A 172 21.96 -26.05 -10.38
N PRO A 173 20.89 -26.83 -10.70
CA PRO A 173 20.96 -27.80 -11.81
C PRO A 173 21.10 -27.09 -13.16
N LEU A 174 20.46 -25.94 -13.36
CA LEU A 174 20.63 -25.14 -14.57
C LEU A 174 22.09 -24.73 -14.77
N GLY A 175 22.72 -24.17 -13.75
CA GLY A 175 24.16 -23.85 -13.79
C GLY A 175 25.02 -25.05 -14.13
N LYS A 176 24.76 -26.23 -13.53
CA LYS A 176 25.47 -27.46 -13.86
C LYS A 176 25.30 -27.91 -15.32
N VAL A 177 24.10 -27.76 -15.87
CA VAL A 177 23.81 -28.06 -17.28
C VAL A 177 24.52 -27.07 -18.20
N MET A 178 24.45 -25.77 -17.90
CA MET A 178 25.14 -24.75 -18.68
C MET A 178 26.65 -24.96 -18.71
N LEU A 179 27.27 -25.25 -17.59
CA LEU A 179 28.74 -25.54 -17.52
C LEU A 179 29.18 -26.77 -18.30
N ARG A 180 28.26 -27.63 -18.73
CA ARG A 180 28.54 -28.78 -19.63
C ARG A 180 28.49 -28.40 -21.12
N THR A 181 27.96 -27.23 -21.46
CA THR A 181 27.93 -26.77 -22.85
C THR A 181 29.33 -26.30 -23.29
N SER A 182 29.64 -26.38 -24.56
CA SER A 182 30.93 -25.95 -25.11
C SER A 182 31.25 -24.49 -24.81
N PHE A 183 30.24 -23.65 -24.85
CA PHE A 183 30.39 -22.20 -24.60
C PHE A 183 30.82 -21.89 -23.17
N PHE A 184 30.22 -22.54 -22.17
CA PHE A 184 30.51 -22.26 -20.75
C PHE A 184 31.58 -23.18 -20.16
N HIS A 185 32.00 -24.24 -20.87
CA HIS A 185 32.98 -25.20 -20.35
C HIS A 185 34.36 -24.57 -20.04
N GLU A 186 34.73 -23.52 -20.77
CA GLU A 186 36.01 -22.82 -20.55
C GLU A 186 36.06 -22.07 -19.19
N ILE A 187 34.92 -21.82 -18.58
CA ILE A 187 34.82 -21.16 -17.25
C ILE A 187 35.10 -22.16 -16.14
N VAL A 188 34.94 -23.47 -16.42
CA VAL A 188 35.16 -24.53 -15.43
C VAL A 188 36.66 -24.69 -15.15
N LYS A 189 37.09 -24.22 -14.00
CA LYS A 189 38.46 -24.32 -13.50
C LYS A 189 38.49 -25.19 -12.24
N THR A 190 39.65 -25.79 -11.96
CA THR A 190 39.88 -26.49 -10.70
C THR A 190 39.68 -25.55 -9.53
N VAL A 191 38.88 -25.98 -8.55
CA VAL A 191 38.66 -25.21 -7.34
C VAL A 191 40.02 -25.04 -6.62
N PRO A 192 40.45 -23.81 -6.31
CA PRO A 192 41.68 -23.61 -5.55
C PRO A 192 41.55 -24.30 -4.18
N PRO A 193 42.70 -24.75 -3.60
CA PRO A 193 42.65 -25.35 -2.27
C PRO A 193 41.97 -24.41 -1.28
N SER A 194 41.17 -24.99 -0.39
CA SER A 194 40.45 -24.19 0.63
C SER A 194 41.46 -23.41 1.47
N SER A 195 41.18 -22.13 1.64
CA SER A 195 41.98 -21.32 2.56
C SER A 195 41.92 -21.92 3.98
N PRO A 196 43.04 -21.91 4.71
CA PRO A 196 43.02 -22.40 6.08
C PRO A 196 41.97 -21.67 6.90
N PRO A 197 41.28 -22.35 7.85
CA PRO A 197 40.25 -21.73 8.64
C PRO A 197 40.82 -20.55 9.42
N LEU A 198 40.09 -19.42 9.44
CA LEU A 198 40.46 -18.27 10.23
C LEU A 198 40.37 -18.65 11.72
N LEU A 199 41.47 -18.50 12.44
CA LEU A 199 41.55 -18.83 13.87
C LEU A 199 41.89 -17.57 14.70
N GLY A 200 41.52 -17.59 15.98
CA GLY A 200 41.91 -16.57 16.93
C GLY A 200 41.48 -15.15 16.50
N ARG A 201 42.40 -14.19 16.58
CA ARG A 201 42.18 -12.77 16.27
C ARG A 201 41.73 -12.53 14.84
N ALA A 202 42.20 -13.29 13.87
CA ALA A 202 41.81 -13.15 12.46
C ALA A 202 40.32 -13.46 12.22
N LYS A 203 39.78 -14.47 12.91
CA LYS A 203 38.35 -14.77 12.89
C LYS A 203 37.50 -13.64 13.47
N ILE A 204 37.95 -13.11 14.62
CA ILE A 204 37.24 -11.99 15.28
C ILE A 204 37.24 -10.75 14.36
N LEU A 205 38.40 -10.41 13.80
CA LEU A 205 38.54 -9.27 12.89
C LEU A 205 37.66 -9.42 11.65
N PHE A 206 37.63 -10.62 11.05
CA PHE A 206 36.77 -10.90 9.89
C PHE A 206 35.29 -10.63 10.20
N TRP A 207 34.77 -11.18 11.30
CA TRP A 207 33.38 -10.99 11.68
C TRP A 207 33.07 -9.55 12.10
N ALA A 208 34.01 -8.85 12.74
CA ALA A 208 33.87 -7.44 13.08
C ALA A 208 33.79 -6.55 11.82
N LEU A 209 34.64 -6.79 10.84
CA LEU A 209 34.62 -6.08 9.55
C LEU A 209 33.34 -6.41 8.75
N PHE A 210 32.90 -7.66 8.78
CA PHE A 210 31.64 -8.06 8.15
C PHE A 210 30.44 -7.34 8.78
N ALA A 211 30.35 -7.33 10.11
CA ALA A 211 29.29 -6.61 10.83
C ALA A 211 29.34 -5.09 10.59
N LEU A 212 30.54 -4.51 10.58
CA LEU A 212 30.74 -3.09 10.29
C LEU A 212 30.29 -2.74 8.87
N SER A 213 30.66 -3.57 7.88
CA SER A 213 30.22 -3.34 6.49
C SER A 213 28.70 -3.42 6.34
N ALA A 214 28.05 -4.37 7.03
CA ALA A 214 26.59 -4.47 7.06
C ALA A 214 25.94 -3.22 7.71
N MET A 215 26.49 -2.73 8.83
CA MET A 215 26.00 -1.50 9.46
C MET A 215 26.13 -0.29 8.55
N ILE A 216 27.29 -0.12 7.88
CA ILE A 216 27.50 0.98 6.93
C ILE A 216 26.50 0.90 5.79
N ALA A 217 26.27 -0.31 5.23
CA ALA A 217 25.27 -0.50 4.18
C ALA A 217 23.85 -0.11 4.63
N CYS A 218 23.45 -0.49 5.85
CA CYS A 218 22.13 -0.13 6.40
C CYS A 218 21.96 1.37 6.68
N THR A 219 23.05 2.11 6.96
CA THR A 219 22.98 3.55 7.27
C THR A 219 23.15 4.44 6.05
N SER A 220 23.57 3.87 4.90
CA SER A 220 23.82 4.60 3.66
C SER A 220 22.56 4.80 2.79
N PHE A 221 21.44 4.27 3.21
CA PHE A 221 20.12 4.39 2.59
C PHE A 221 19.13 5.06 3.56
#